data_9e4f3b43c7955b9eeb04031acfaa82c3
#
_entry.id   9e4f3b43c7955b9eeb04031acfaa82c3
#
_cell.length_a   1.000
_cell.length_b   1.000
_cell.length_c   1.000
_cell.angle_alpha   90.00
_cell.angle_beta   90.00
_cell.angle_gamma   90.00
#
_symmetry.space_group_name_H-M   'P 1'
#
loop_
_entity.id
_entity.type
_entity.pdbx_description
1 polymer ?
#
loop_
_entity_poly.entity_id
_entity_poly.type
_entity_poly.pdbx_seq_one_letter_code
_entity_poly.pdbx_strand_id
1 'polypeptide(L)'
;MTQRKIIHIDCDCFYAAIEMRDEPDLAGKPLAVGGSAERRGVIATCNYEARAYGVRSAMSSRHALKLCPDLTIVKPRMDAYKEASREIHTICRDYTDLIEPLSLDEAFLDVSEAGHFSGSATRIAQDIRRRVSNQLHITVSAGVAPNKFLAKIASDWKKPNGLFVITPDQVEDFVASLPVTKLHGVGKVTADKLGRLGIVDCADLRSRSKLALVREFGSFGERLWSLAHGIDDRPVQNDSRRQSVSVENTYDTDLPDLAACLEKLPDLLETLSGRMARMEGQYRPGKPFVKVKFHDFTQTTLEQSGAGRDLGSYEQLLAQAFARGGKPVRLLGIGVRLHDLRAAHEQLELFSR
;
A
#
# COMPACT_ATOMS: atom_id res chain seq x y z
N MET A 1 -20.25 8.13 24.40
CA MET A 1 -19.51 7.33 23.40
C MET A 1 -18.08 7.26 23.87
N THR A 2 -17.52 6.06 24.00
CA THR A 2 -16.12 5.85 24.38
C THR A 2 -15.23 6.50 23.31
N GLN A 3 -14.26 7.29 23.75
CA GLN A 3 -13.34 7.96 22.84
C GLN A 3 -12.45 6.93 22.14
N ARG A 4 -12.45 6.90 20.80
CA ARG A 4 -11.61 5.97 20.03
C ARG A 4 -10.12 6.26 20.23
N LYS A 5 -9.33 5.18 20.32
CA LYS A 5 -7.87 5.23 20.48
C LYS A 5 -7.26 4.35 19.40
N ILE A 6 -6.82 4.98 18.33
CA ILE A 6 -6.23 4.29 17.17
C ILE A 6 -4.71 4.46 17.20
N ILE A 7 -4.00 3.36 17.07
CA ILE A 7 -2.56 3.34 16.83
C ILE A 7 -2.33 2.99 15.36
N HIS A 8 -1.45 3.70 14.70
CA HIS A 8 -0.85 3.29 13.43
C HIS A 8 0.62 2.99 13.66
N ILE A 9 1.06 1.80 13.31
CA ILE A 9 2.48 1.41 13.30
C ILE A 9 2.97 1.36 11.86
N ASP A 10 4.24 1.72 11.65
CA ASP A 10 4.88 1.73 10.33
C ASP A 10 6.38 1.48 10.51
N CYS A 11 6.89 0.39 9.92
CA CYS A 11 8.29 0.01 10.06
C CYS A 11 9.19 1.00 9.31
N ASP A 12 10.27 1.40 9.95
CA ASP A 12 11.21 2.33 9.37
C ASP A 12 12.05 1.64 8.29
N CYS A 13 11.93 2.11 7.03
CA CYS A 13 12.61 1.56 5.86
C CYS A 13 12.59 0.01 5.78
N PHE A 14 11.45 -0.61 6.02
CA PHE A 14 11.25 -2.02 6.39
C PHE A 14 12.15 -3.03 5.68
N TYR A 15 12.08 -3.16 4.34
CA TYR A 15 12.92 -4.15 3.65
C TYR A 15 14.40 -3.86 3.82
N ALA A 16 14.80 -2.60 3.73
CA ALA A 16 16.21 -2.23 3.95
C ALA A 16 16.64 -2.47 5.41
N ALA A 17 15.76 -2.27 6.39
CA ALA A 17 16.04 -2.57 7.79
C ALA A 17 16.29 -4.07 8.02
N ILE A 18 15.51 -4.95 7.37
CA ILE A 18 15.72 -6.41 7.42
C ILE A 18 17.06 -6.79 6.77
N GLU A 19 17.40 -6.20 5.62
CA GLU A 19 18.69 -6.47 4.97
C GLU A 19 19.86 -6.03 5.84
N MET A 20 19.82 -4.83 6.44
CA MET A 20 20.85 -4.34 7.37
C MET A 20 20.94 -5.15 8.67
N ARG A 21 19.81 -5.71 9.15
CA ARG A 21 19.79 -6.61 10.31
C ARG A 21 20.53 -7.91 10.03
N ASP A 22 20.20 -8.52 8.88
CA ASP A 22 20.70 -9.85 8.50
C ASP A 22 22.12 -9.80 7.94
N GLU A 23 22.53 -8.66 7.37
CA GLU A 23 23.86 -8.38 6.83
C GLU A 23 24.40 -7.03 7.36
N PRO A 24 25.03 -7.01 8.55
CA PRO A 24 25.47 -5.78 9.23
C PRO A 24 26.42 -4.90 8.42
N ASP A 25 27.15 -5.47 7.46
CA ASP A 25 28.03 -4.71 6.57
C ASP A 25 27.31 -3.74 5.65
N LEU A 26 25.98 -3.89 5.49
CA LEU A 26 25.13 -2.97 4.76
C LEU A 26 24.69 -1.75 5.59
N ALA A 27 24.84 -1.82 6.92
CA ALA A 27 24.43 -0.74 7.81
C ALA A 27 25.33 0.51 7.66
N GLY A 28 24.75 1.70 7.79
CA GLY A 28 25.47 2.97 7.70
C GLY A 28 25.92 3.37 6.30
N LYS A 29 25.58 2.61 5.28
CA LYS A 29 25.84 2.90 3.86
C LYS A 29 24.52 3.12 3.10
N PRO A 30 24.51 3.91 2.01
CA PRO A 30 23.32 4.03 1.18
C PRO A 30 22.89 2.67 0.63
N LEU A 31 21.69 2.21 1.04
CA LEU A 31 21.14 0.91 0.68
C LEU A 31 19.73 1.06 0.10
N ALA A 32 19.45 0.32 -0.95
CA ALA A 32 18.11 0.14 -1.48
C ALA A 32 17.81 -1.33 -1.74
N VAL A 33 16.55 -1.71 -1.59
CA VAL A 33 16.02 -3.00 -2.02
C VAL A 33 15.25 -2.78 -3.30
N GLY A 34 15.56 -3.53 -4.35
CA GLY A 34 14.91 -3.32 -5.64
C GLY A 34 15.42 -4.19 -6.76
N GLY A 35 14.96 -3.89 -7.97
CA GLY A 35 15.42 -4.54 -9.19
C GLY A 35 16.70 -3.92 -9.74
N SER A 36 17.42 -4.70 -10.56
CA SER A 36 18.64 -4.24 -11.23
C SER A 36 18.40 -3.01 -12.12
N ALA A 37 19.35 -2.08 -12.12
CA ALA A 37 19.32 -0.90 -12.99
C ALA A 37 19.40 -1.25 -14.49
N GLU A 38 19.94 -2.39 -14.82
CA GLU A 38 20.09 -2.90 -16.20
C GLU A 38 18.78 -3.44 -16.74
N ARG A 39 17.88 -3.93 -15.87
CA ARG A 39 16.63 -4.63 -16.19
C ARG A 39 15.37 -3.82 -15.87
N ARG A 40 15.37 -2.51 -16.11
CA ARG A 40 14.21 -1.64 -15.80
C ARG A 40 13.75 -1.76 -14.34
N GLY A 41 14.68 -2.10 -13.42
CA GLY A 41 14.40 -2.25 -11.99
C GLY A 41 13.87 -0.97 -11.36
N VAL A 42 13.11 -1.15 -10.29
CA VAL A 42 12.51 -0.09 -9.49
C VAL A 42 12.90 -0.31 -8.03
N ILE A 43 13.15 0.77 -7.31
CA ILE A 43 13.41 0.76 -5.87
C ILE A 43 12.09 0.43 -5.15
N ALA A 44 12.08 -0.66 -4.38
CA ALA A 44 10.97 -0.99 -3.50
C ALA A 44 11.02 -0.15 -2.23
N THR A 45 12.18 -0.10 -1.58
CA THR A 45 12.46 0.78 -0.43
C THR A 45 13.94 1.12 -0.36
N CYS A 46 14.31 2.11 0.47
CA CYS A 46 15.69 2.47 0.74
C CYS A 46 15.84 2.95 2.18
N ASN A 47 17.06 2.82 2.73
CA ASN A 47 17.38 3.31 4.06
C ASN A 47 17.49 4.84 4.13
N TYR A 48 17.70 5.37 5.32
CA TYR A 48 17.72 6.82 5.54
C TYR A 48 18.98 7.48 4.94
N GLU A 49 20.09 6.78 4.88
CA GLU A 49 21.31 7.20 4.22
C GLU A 49 21.06 7.44 2.72
N ALA A 50 20.42 6.51 2.03
CA ALA A 50 20.05 6.69 0.62
C ALA A 50 18.99 7.79 0.41
N ARG A 51 18.05 7.94 1.37
CA ARG A 51 17.03 9.03 1.32
C ARG A 51 17.65 10.41 1.41
N ALA A 52 18.79 10.58 2.07
CA ALA A 52 19.53 11.85 2.14
C ALA A 52 19.99 12.33 0.76
N TYR A 53 20.29 11.40 -0.17
CA TYR A 53 20.60 11.70 -1.58
C TYR A 53 19.37 11.88 -2.47
N GLY A 54 18.16 11.82 -1.92
CA GLY A 54 16.92 11.97 -2.68
C GLY A 54 16.39 10.66 -3.27
N VAL A 55 16.98 9.50 -2.96
CA VAL A 55 16.44 8.19 -3.38
C VAL A 55 15.11 7.92 -2.69
N ARG A 56 14.13 7.39 -3.43
CA ARG A 56 12.75 7.12 -2.94
C ARG A 56 12.21 5.83 -3.55
N SER A 57 11.22 5.24 -2.87
CA SER A 57 10.42 4.13 -3.41
C SER A 57 9.75 4.52 -4.72
N ALA A 58 9.53 3.53 -5.59
CA ALA A 58 9.01 3.65 -6.95
C ALA A 58 9.93 4.36 -7.96
N MET A 59 11.10 4.85 -7.55
CA MET A 59 12.10 5.43 -8.44
C MET A 59 12.78 4.32 -9.26
N SER A 60 13.09 4.56 -10.55
CA SER A 60 13.89 3.61 -11.30
C SER A 60 15.29 3.45 -10.70
N SER A 61 15.80 2.22 -10.63
CA SER A 61 17.12 1.92 -10.06
C SER A 61 18.24 2.70 -10.77
N ARG A 62 18.12 2.89 -12.10
CA ARG A 62 19.05 3.73 -12.88
C ARG A 62 19.05 5.19 -12.45
N HIS A 63 17.87 5.75 -12.10
CA HIS A 63 17.80 7.13 -11.60
C HIS A 63 18.31 7.24 -10.18
N ALA A 64 18.04 6.24 -9.34
CA ALA A 64 18.57 6.18 -7.97
C ALA A 64 20.10 6.18 -7.94
N LEU A 65 20.77 5.40 -8.82
CA LEU A 65 22.22 5.40 -8.96
C LEU A 65 22.80 6.72 -9.49
N LYS A 66 22.02 7.49 -10.27
CA LYS A 66 22.46 8.85 -10.67
C LYS A 66 22.45 9.83 -9.51
N LEU A 67 21.49 9.68 -8.58
CA LEU A 67 21.40 10.52 -7.38
C LEU A 67 22.41 10.11 -6.31
N CYS A 68 22.67 8.82 -6.19
CA CYS A 68 23.58 8.23 -5.20
C CYS A 68 24.48 7.20 -5.90
N PRO A 69 25.66 7.59 -6.43
CA PRO A 69 26.56 6.66 -7.15
C PRO A 69 27.03 5.47 -6.31
N ASP A 70 27.18 5.65 -4.99
CA ASP A 70 27.61 4.60 -4.05
C ASP A 70 26.44 3.77 -3.51
N LEU A 71 25.25 3.88 -4.11
CA LEU A 71 24.07 3.15 -3.68
C LEU A 71 24.23 1.64 -3.93
N THR A 72 24.18 0.85 -2.85
CA THR A 72 24.07 -0.60 -2.95
C THR A 72 22.60 -0.98 -3.20
N ILE A 73 22.34 -1.75 -4.25
CA ILE A 73 20.98 -2.25 -4.54
C ILE A 73 20.97 -3.76 -4.37
N VAL A 74 20.17 -4.26 -3.41
CA VAL A 74 20.01 -5.69 -3.15
C VAL A 74 18.65 -6.19 -3.65
N LYS A 75 18.58 -7.48 -4.01
CA LYS A 75 17.33 -8.11 -4.45
C LYS A 75 16.38 -8.32 -3.25
N PRO A 76 15.06 -8.14 -3.42
CA PRO A 76 14.11 -8.36 -2.35
C PRO A 76 14.03 -9.84 -1.94
N ARG A 77 14.03 -10.09 -0.61
CA ARG A 77 13.84 -11.41 0.03
C ARG A 77 12.45 -11.48 0.67
N MET A 78 11.42 -11.61 -0.18
CA MET A 78 10.03 -11.50 0.24
C MET A 78 9.62 -12.44 1.39
N ASP A 79 10.24 -13.61 1.52
CA ASP A 79 9.90 -14.56 2.58
C ASP A 79 10.41 -14.07 3.94
N ALA A 80 11.63 -13.50 4.02
CA ALA A 80 12.14 -12.86 5.23
C ALA A 80 11.26 -11.68 5.67
N TYR A 81 10.78 -10.87 4.72
CA TYR A 81 9.90 -9.73 5.04
C TYR A 81 8.53 -10.18 5.55
N LYS A 82 7.94 -11.23 4.95
CA LYS A 82 6.67 -11.81 5.43
C LYS A 82 6.80 -12.44 6.83
N GLU A 83 7.94 -13.04 7.13
CA GLU A 83 8.22 -13.60 8.44
C GLU A 83 8.27 -12.50 9.50
N ALA A 84 9.09 -11.48 9.29
CA ALA A 84 9.17 -10.34 10.19
C ALA A 84 7.82 -9.64 10.36
N SER A 85 7.03 -9.48 9.28
CA SER A 85 5.68 -8.93 9.33
C SER A 85 4.76 -9.77 10.24
N ARG A 86 4.82 -11.10 10.16
CA ARG A 86 4.01 -12.00 11.02
C ARG A 86 4.38 -11.86 12.50
N GLU A 87 5.67 -11.73 12.81
CA GLU A 87 6.14 -11.52 14.18
C GLU A 87 5.67 -10.17 14.73
N ILE A 88 5.75 -9.09 13.94
CA ILE A 88 5.22 -7.77 14.31
C ILE A 88 3.71 -7.85 14.62
N HIS A 89 2.94 -8.51 13.75
CA HIS A 89 1.50 -8.71 13.97
C HIS A 89 1.22 -9.57 15.20
N THR A 90 2.08 -10.54 15.53
CA THR A 90 1.95 -11.31 16.76
C THR A 90 2.13 -10.43 17.99
N ILE A 91 3.13 -9.55 18.00
CA ILE A 91 3.31 -8.56 19.06
C ILE A 91 2.07 -7.66 19.20
N CYS A 92 1.48 -7.22 18.09
CA CYS A 92 0.29 -6.37 18.11
C CYS A 92 -0.94 -7.07 18.67
N ARG A 93 -1.13 -8.37 18.37
CA ARG A 93 -2.26 -9.18 18.87
C ARG A 93 -2.28 -9.34 20.39
N ASP A 94 -1.17 -9.16 21.06
CA ASP A 94 -1.14 -9.18 22.53
C ASP A 94 -1.92 -8.00 23.15
N TYR A 95 -2.26 -6.96 22.37
CA TYR A 95 -2.97 -5.77 22.87
C TYR A 95 -4.40 -5.66 22.36
N THR A 96 -4.68 -6.14 21.15
CA THR A 96 -6.00 -6.08 20.53
C THR A 96 -6.11 -7.05 19.36
N ASP A 97 -7.32 -7.58 19.15
CA ASP A 97 -7.67 -8.36 17.95
C ASP A 97 -8.10 -7.47 16.78
N LEU A 98 -8.41 -6.18 17.04
CA LEU A 98 -8.80 -5.23 16.02
C LEU A 98 -7.58 -4.64 15.33
N ILE A 99 -7.03 -5.39 14.38
CA ILE A 99 -5.84 -5.03 13.59
C ILE A 99 -6.19 -5.02 12.11
N GLU A 100 -5.91 -3.93 11.43
CA GLU A 100 -6.06 -3.78 9.99
C GLU A 100 -4.68 -3.59 9.33
N PRO A 101 -4.10 -4.65 8.75
CA PRO A 101 -2.89 -4.53 7.96
C PRO A 101 -3.16 -3.75 6.66
N LEU A 102 -2.32 -2.78 6.35
CA LEU A 102 -2.35 -2.06 5.08
C LEU A 102 -1.33 -2.64 4.09
N SER A 103 -0.19 -3.11 4.63
CA SER A 103 0.92 -3.72 3.89
C SER A 103 1.63 -4.73 4.81
N LEU A 104 2.85 -5.16 4.44
CA LEU A 104 3.68 -5.99 5.31
C LEU A 104 4.28 -5.21 6.48
N ASP A 105 4.39 -3.90 6.37
CA ASP A 105 5.13 -3.02 7.26
C ASP A 105 4.27 -2.03 8.03
N GLU A 106 2.98 -1.93 7.74
CA GLU A 106 2.09 -0.99 8.43
C GLU A 106 0.72 -1.59 8.77
N ALA A 107 0.19 -1.20 9.91
CA ALA A 107 -1.13 -1.60 10.37
C ALA A 107 -1.77 -0.55 11.27
N PHE A 108 -3.12 -0.51 11.25
CA PHE A 108 -3.92 0.15 12.27
C PHE A 108 -4.30 -0.83 13.37
N LEU A 109 -4.30 -0.36 14.61
CA LEU A 109 -4.81 -1.06 15.78
C LEU A 109 -5.87 -0.20 16.46
N ASP A 110 -7.03 -0.77 16.74
CA ASP A 110 -8.00 -0.13 17.64
C ASP A 110 -7.79 -0.69 19.07
N VAL A 111 -7.31 0.17 19.95
CA VAL A 111 -7.03 -0.15 21.35
C VAL A 111 -7.96 0.57 22.32
N SER A 112 -9.13 0.99 21.81
CA SER A 112 -10.11 1.75 22.60
C SER A 112 -10.54 1.00 23.86
N GLU A 113 -10.72 -0.32 23.74
CA GLU A 113 -11.16 -1.22 24.82
C GLU A 113 -10.00 -2.04 25.44
N ALA A 114 -8.74 -1.78 25.03
CA ALA A 114 -7.60 -2.52 25.57
C ALA A 114 -7.33 -2.14 27.03
N GLY A 115 -7.27 -3.16 27.92
CA GLY A 115 -7.01 -2.98 29.34
C GLY A 115 -5.52 -2.75 29.71
N HIS A 116 -4.61 -3.04 28.79
CA HIS A 116 -3.17 -2.91 29.01
C HIS A 116 -2.77 -1.48 29.37
N PHE A 117 -1.83 -1.36 30.32
CA PHE A 117 -1.33 -0.06 30.79
C PHE A 117 -2.46 0.89 31.22
N SER A 118 -3.49 0.37 31.88
CA SER A 118 -4.69 1.14 32.29
C SER A 118 -5.38 1.85 31.10
N GLY A 119 -5.39 1.22 29.93
CA GLY A 119 -6.02 1.75 28.71
C GLY A 119 -5.23 2.87 28.00
N SER A 120 -3.94 3.02 28.28
CA SER A 120 -3.11 4.06 27.67
C SER A 120 -2.59 3.61 26.30
N ALA A 121 -3.21 4.09 25.20
CA ALA A 121 -2.75 3.83 23.84
C ALA A 121 -1.29 4.27 23.60
N THR A 122 -0.87 5.37 24.22
CA THR A 122 0.52 5.85 24.13
C THR A 122 1.50 4.82 24.72
N ARG A 123 1.20 4.24 25.87
CA ARG A 123 2.04 3.22 26.51
C ARG A 123 2.03 1.91 25.73
N ILE A 124 0.89 1.52 25.16
CA ILE A 124 0.79 0.37 24.27
C ILE A 124 1.71 0.58 23.06
N ALA A 125 1.62 1.73 22.38
CA ALA A 125 2.49 2.05 21.23
C ALA A 125 3.98 2.07 21.60
N GLN A 126 4.35 2.59 22.78
CA GLN A 126 5.71 2.54 23.28
C GLN A 126 6.20 1.12 23.49
N ASP A 127 5.36 0.26 24.06
CA ASP A 127 5.72 -1.13 24.34
C ASP A 127 5.84 -1.97 23.05
N ILE A 128 4.92 -1.79 22.09
CA ILE A 128 5.04 -2.40 20.76
C ILE A 128 6.38 -2.03 20.11
N ARG A 129 6.72 -0.74 20.06
CA ARG A 129 7.99 -0.25 19.48
C ARG A 129 9.21 -0.87 20.18
N ARG A 130 9.21 -0.89 21.52
CA ARG A 130 10.28 -1.50 22.31
C ARG A 130 10.41 -3.00 22.03
N ARG A 131 9.28 -3.74 21.97
CA ARG A 131 9.28 -5.18 21.71
C ARG A 131 9.77 -5.50 20.30
N VAL A 132 9.31 -4.76 19.29
CA VAL A 132 9.80 -4.93 17.92
C VAL A 132 11.31 -4.69 17.86
N SER A 133 11.81 -3.63 18.47
CA SER A 133 13.25 -3.34 18.49
C SER A 133 14.06 -4.44 19.19
N ASN A 134 13.57 -4.96 20.33
CA ASN A 134 14.29 -5.97 21.10
C ASN A 134 14.23 -7.37 20.48
N GLN A 135 13.12 -7.72 19.84
CA GLN A 135 12.88 -9.10 19.34
C GLN A 135 13.28 -9.24 17.88
N LEU A 136 13.04 -8.20 17.06
CA LEU A 136 13.29 -8.25 15.63
C LEU A 136 14.52 -7.41 15.18
N HIS A 137 15.10 -6.62 16.08
CA HIS A 137 16.26 -5.74 15.79
C HIS A 137 16.04 -4.73 14.64
N ILE A 138 14.79 -4.32 14.45
CA ILE A 138 14.39 -3.23 13.54
C ILE A 138 13.57 -2.21 14.31
N THR A 139 13.35 -1.02 13.74
CA THR A 139 12.53 0.00 14.38
C THR A 139 11.20 0.18 13.68
N VAL A 140 10.20 0.57 14.47
CA VAL A 140 8.90 1.02 13.97
C VAL A 140 8.59 2.39 14.56
N SER A 141 7.97 3.23 13.74
CA SER A 141 7.38 4.49 14.18
C SER A 141 5.89 4.30 14.43
N ALA A 142 5.36 4.99 15.42
CA ALA A 142 3.96 4.87 15.81
C ALA A 142 3.28 6.23 15.91
N GLY A 143 2.02 6.28 15.48
CA GLY A 143 1.12 7.41 15.66
C GLY A 143 -0.09 7.01 16.49
N VAL A 144 -0.48 7.83 17.44
CA VAL A 144 -1.67 7.62 18.29
C VAL A 144 -2.63 8.77 18.06
N ALA A 145 -3.89 8.48 17.73
CA ALA A 145 -4.88 9.52 17.45
C ALA A 145 -6.32 8.99 17.62
N PRO A 146 -7.35 9.88 17.62
CA PRO A 146 -8.75 9.47 17.72
C PRO A 146 -9.30 8.71 16.48
N ASN A 147 -8.60 8.75 15.34
CA ASN A 147 -9.04 8.08 14.12
C ASN A 147 -7.86 7.63 13.25
N LYS A 148 -8.16 6.81 12.24
CA LYS A 148 -7.17 6.20 11.35
C LYS A 148 -6.37 7.23 10.56
N PHE A 149 -7.03 8.27 10.04
CA PHE A 149 -6.39 9.33 9.27
C PHE A 149 -5.29 10.01 10.07
N LEU A 150 -5.60 10.47 11.26
CA LEU A 150 -4.66 11.19 12.12
C LEU A 150 -3.57 10.27 12.67
N ALA A 151 -3.90 9.02 13.03
CA ALA A 151 -2.91 8.06 13.49
C ALA A 151 -1.84 7.78 12.42
N LYS A 152 -2.25 7.66 11.13
CA LYS A 152 -1.31 7.46 10.03
C LYS A 152 -0.41 8.67 9.80
N ILE A 153 -0.93 9.89 9.87
CA ILE A 153 -0.11 11.10 9.78
C ILE A 153 0.86 11.18 10.97
N ALA A 154 0.36 10.89 12.17
CA ALA A 154 1.17 10.92 13.39
C ALA A 154 2.36 9.95 13.33
N SER A 155 2.20 8.75 12.74
CA SER A 155 3.30 7.79 12.63
C SER A 155 4.45 8.27 11.75
N ASP A 156 4.18 9.16 10.79
CA ASP A 156 5.20 9.75 9.91
C ASP A 156 5.88 10.99 10.50
N TRP A 157 5.29 11.58 11.56
CA TRP A 157 5.68 12.92 12.05
C TRP A 157 7.09 12.98 12.66
N LYS A 158 7.51 11.88 13.29
CA LYS A 158 8.81 11.79 13.98
C LYS A 158 9.63 10.58 13.55
N LYS A 159 9.52 10.14 12.27
CA LYS A 159 10.36 9.08 11.73
C LYS A 159 11.84 9.49 11.66
N PRO A 160 12.78 8.57 11.87
CA PRO A 160 12.63 7.16 12.25
C PRO A 160 12.48 6.96 13.76
N ASN A 161 12.03 5.77 14.16
CA ASN A 161 11.88 5.31 15.54
C ASN A 161 11.15 6.31 16.41
N GLY A 162 10.10 6.94 15.87
CA GLY A 162 9.35 8.00 16.49
C GLY A 162 8.02 7.53 17.11
N LEU A 163 7.52 8.31 18.03
CA LEU A 163 6.15 8.25 18.52
C LEU A 163 5.57 9.64 18.54
N PHE A 164 4.41 9.81 17.93
CA PHE A 164 3.67 11.06 17.98
C PHE A 164 2.21 10.81 18.35
N VAL A 165 1.68 11.67 19.24
CA VAL A 165 0.30 11.54 19.73
C VAL A 165 -0.46 12.81 19.35
N ILE A 166 -1.65 12.64 18.80
CA ILE A 166 -2.60 13.72 18.54
C ILE A 166 -3.79 13.46 19.47
N THR A 167 -3.92 14.25 20.51
CA THR A 167 -5.06 14.17 21.44
C THR A 167 -6.30 14.83 20.82
N PRO A 168 -7.52 14.48 21.25
CA PRO A 168 -8.75 15.02 20.67
C PRO A 168 -8.85 16.53 20.70
N ASP A 169 -8.37 17.16 21.76
CA ASP A 169 -8.32 18.61 21.92
C ASP A 169 -7.35 19.29 20.94
N GLN A 170 -6.35 18.57 20.45
CA GLN A 170 -5.35 19.06 19.47
C GLN A 170 -5.79 18.89 18.01
N VAL A 171 -6.84 18.11 17.74
CA VAL A 171 -7.21 17.73 16.35
C VAL A 171 -7.49 18.95 15.47
N GLU A 172 -8.24 19.90 15.97
CA GLU A 172 -8.67 21.07 15.20
C GLU A 172 -7.49 21.90 14.72
N ASP A 173 -6.61 22.27 15.63
CA ASP A 173 -5.43 23.10 15.35
C ASP A 173 -4.39 22.35 14.52
N PHE A 174 -4.16 21.07 14.85
CA PHE A 174 -3.24 20.23 14.10
C PHE A 174 -3.64 20.08 12.63
N VAL A 175 -4.91 19.78 12.39
CA VAL A 175 -5.42 19.59 11.03
C VAL A 175 -5.46 20.90 10.26
N ALA A 176 -5.82 22.03 10.88
CA ALA A 176 -5.88 23.31 10.19
C ALA A 176 -4.54 23.65 9.49
N SER A 177 -3.42 23.41 10.16
CA SER A 177 -2.07 23.69 9.65
C SER A 177 -1.49 22.61 8.74
N LEU A 178 -2.25 21.51 8.51
CA LEU A 178 -1.73 20.37 7.75
C LEU A 178 -1.74 20.66 6.25
N PRO A 179 -0.59 20.56 5.54
CA PRO A 179 -0.56 20.66 4.08
C PRO A 179 -1.43 19.60 3.41
N VAL A 180 -2.20 19.98 2.37
CA VAL A 180 -3.09 19.03 1.65
C VAL A 180 -2.35 17.84 1.04
N THR A 181 -1.07 17.98 0.76
CA THR A 181 -0.21 16.89 0.26
C THR A 181 0.01 15.77 1.28
N LYS A 182 -0.29 16.00 2.55
CA LYS A 182 -0.25 14.99 3.61
C LYS A 182 -1.54 14.17 3.72
N LEU A 183 -2.60 14.61 3.07
CA LEU A 183 -3.87 13.91 3.07
C LEU A 183 -3.78 12.62 2.25
N HIS A 184 -4.18 11.50 2.86
CA HIS A 184 -4.19 10.21 2.17
C HIS A 184 -5.11 10.25 0.93
N GLY A 185 -4.56 9.92 -0.22
CA GLY A 185 -5.24 10.00 -1.53
C GLY A 185 -4.92 11.28 -2.32
N VAL A 186 -4.23 12.25 -1.72
CA VAL A 186 -3.74 13.44 -2.42
C VAL A 186 -2.35 13.15 -2.99
N GLY A 187 -2.31 12.62 -4.21
CA GLY A 187 -1.09 12.50 -5.00
C GLY A 187 -0.78 13.79 -5.78
N LYS A 188 0.32 13.80 -6.55
CA LYS A 188 0.78 14.98 -7.31
C LYS A 188 -0.33 15.64 -8.13
N VAL A 189 -1.09 14.86 -8.92
CA VAL A 189 -2.16 15.39 -9.79
C VAL A 189 -3.24 16.11 -8.99
N THR A 190 -3.65 15.54 -7.86
CA THR A 190 -4.66 16.14 -6.98
C THR A 190 -4.09 17.38 -6.27
N ALA A 191 -2.84 17.32 -5.80
CA ALA A 191 -2.16 18.44 -5.18
C ALA A 191 -2.02 19.63 -6.17
N ASP A 192 -1.61 19.35 -7.40
CA ASP A 192 -1.52 20.38 -8.47
C ASP A 192 -2.90 21.00 -8.78
N LYS A 193 -3.97 20.19 -8.76
CA LYS A 193 -5.35 20.70 -8.95
C LYS A 193 -5.79 21.56 -7.77
N LEU A 194 -5.52 21.14 -6.53
CA LEU A 194 -5.80 21.92 -5.33
C LEU A 194 -5.04 23.25 -5.34
N GLY A 195 -3.75 23.22 -5.67
CA GLY A 195 -2.92 24.42 -5.78
C GLY A 195 -3.44 25.45 -6.78
N ARG A 196 -3.96 25.00 -7.95
CA ARG A 196 -4.61 25.89 -8.92
C ARG A 196 -5.89 26.57 -8.39
N LEU A 197 -6.54 25.96 -7.41
CA LEU A 197 -7.69 26.53 -6.70
C LEU A 197 -7.31 27.38 -5.49
N GLY A 198 -6.01 27.61 -5.27
CA GLY A 198 -5.48 28.35 -4.12
C GLY A 198 -5.60 27.61 -2.80
N ILE A 199 -5.64 26.25 -2.83
CA ILE A 199 -5.79 25.40 -1.66
C ILE A 199 -4.44 24.72 -1.40
N VAL A 200 -3.78 25.08 -0.29
CA VAL A 200 -2.43 24.60 0.08
C VAL A 200 -2.46 23.76 1.34
N ASP A 201 -3.36 24.09 2.27
CA ASP A 201 -3.52 23.41 3.56
C ASP A 201 -5.00 23.08 3.85
N CYS A 202 -5.23 22.46 5.01
CA CYS A 202 -6.58 22.10 5.44
C CYS A 202 -7.42 23.29 5.88
N ALA A 203 -6.82 24.41 6.29
CA ALA A 203 -7.58 25.62 6.59
C ALA A 203 -8.20 26.20 5.30
N ASP A 204 -7.45 26.19 4.18
CA ASP A 204 -7.98 26.55 2.88
C ASP A 204 -9.12 25.62 2.43
N LEU A 205 -8.97 24.30 2.65
CA LEU A 205 -10.03 23.32 2.37
C LEU A 205 -11.30 23.61 3.18
N ARG A 206 -11.17 23.96 4.46
CA ARG A 206 -12.30 24.31 5.34
C ARG A 206 -13.05 25.54 4.87
N SER A 207 -12.36 26.49 4.23
CA SER A 207 -12.98 27.69 3.65
C SER A 207 -13.94 27.39 2.49
N ARG A 208 -13.86 26.18 1.91
CA ARG A 208 -14.71 25.74 0.80
C ARG A 208 -15.91 24.95 1.29
N SER A 209 -17.06 25.18 0.67
CA SER A 209 -18.25 24.36 0.97
C SER A 209 -18.03 22.91 0.49
N LYS A 210 -18.61 21.94 1.22
CA LYS A 210 -18.62 20.52 0.83
C LYS A 210 -19.11 20.35 -0.62
N LEU A 211 -20.16 21.08 -1.00
CA LEU A 211 -20.72 21.02 -2.35
C LEU A 211 -19.73 21.50 -3.42
N ALA A 212 -18.97 22.58 -3.16
CA ALA A 212 -17.95 23.07 -4.08
C ALA A 212 -16.84 22.01 -4.29
N LEU A 213 -16.37 21.37 -3.21
CA LEU A 213 -15.36 20.31 -3.31
C LEU A 213 -15.89 19.07 -4.05
N VAL A 214 -17.16 18.69 -3.84
CA VAL A 214 -17.79 17.57 -4.57
C VAL A 214 -17.91 17.88 -6.06
N ARG A 215 -18.25 19.12 -6.45
CA ARG A 215 -18.28 19.54 -7.86
C ARG A 215 -16.92 19.41 -8.55
N GLU A 216 -15.84 19.73 -7.83
CA GLU A 216 -14.48 19.71 -8.35
C GLU A 216 -13.83 18.32 -8.35
N PHE A 217 -14.09 17.51 -7.33
CA PHE A 217 -13.36 16.26 -7.06
C PHE A 217 -14.27 15.01 -6.98
N GLY A 218 -15.58 15.15 -7.29
CA GLY A 218 -16.54 14.04 -7.16
C GLY A 218 -16.63 13.54 -5.70
N SER A 219 -16.80 12.25 -5.53
CA SER A 219 -16.87 11.61 -4.19
C SER A 219 -15.61 11.85 -3.35
N PHE A 220 -14.46 12.09 -3.98
CA PHE A 220 -13.24 12.44 -3.27
C PHE A 220 -13.31 13.82 -2.62
N GLY A 221 -14.10 14.75 -3.16
CA GLY A 221 -14.34 16.08 -2.57
C GLY A 221 -15.04 16.01 -1.22
N GLU A 222 -15.99 15.09 -1.04
CA GLU A 222 -16.62 14.84 0.26
C GLU A 222 -15.59 14.34 1.28
N ARG A 223 -14.71 13.40 0.86
CA ARG A 223 -13.63 12.90 1.69
C ARG A 223 -12.63 13.99 2.07
N LEU A 224 -12.22 14.83 1.11
CA LEU A 224 -11.34 15.98 1.39
C LEU A 224 -11.93 16.91 2.45
N TRP A 225 -13.23 17.20 2.33
CA TRP A 225 -13.93 18.02 3.31
C TRP A 225 -13.91 17.39 4.70
N SER A 226 -14.24 16.10 4.83
CA SER A 226 -14.23 15.40 6.11
C SER A 226 -12.83 15.38 6.74
N LEU A 227 -11.80 15.02 5.93
CA LEU A 227 -10.42 14.97 6.42
C LEU A 227 -9.91 16.35 6.88
N ALA A 228 -10.28 17.43 6.15
CA ALA A 228 -9.94 18.79 6.56
C ALA A 228 -10.55 19.20 7.91
N HIS A 229 -11.66 18.58 8.31
CA HIS A 229 -12.28 18.76 9.63
C HIS A 229 -11.82 17.73 10.66
N GLY A 230 -10.80 16.92 10.36
CA GLY A 230 -10.29 15.89 11.26
C GLY A 230 -11.21 14.67 11.42
N ILE A 231 -12.21 14.52 10.55
CA ILE A 231 -13.24 13.48 10.62
C ILE A 231 -12.83 12.26 9.78
N ASP A 232 -12.73 11.10 10.43
CA ASP A 232 -12.58 9.80 9.79
C ASP A 232 -13.25 8.72 10.65
N ASP A 233 -14.50 8.42 10.30
CA ASP A 233 -15.34 7.48 11.07
C ASP A 233 -15.13 6.01 10.69
N ARG A 234 -14.21 5.73 9.73
CA ARG A 234 -13.94 4.36 9.31
C ARG A 234 -13.42 3.54 10.49
N PRO A 235 -14.03 2.38 10.79
CA PRO A 235 -13.53 1.48 11.81
C PRO A 235 -12.21 0.82 11.37
N VAL A 236 -11.46 0.28 12.32
CA VAL A 236 -10.40 -0.68 12.05
C VAL A 236 -11.04 -2.02 11.72
N GLN A 237 -10.68 -2.59 10.58
CA GLN A 237 -11.30 -3.81 10.04
C GLN A 237 -10.27 -4.95 9.97
N ASN A 238 -10.56 -6.06 10.63
CA ASN A 238 -9.69 -7.25 10.59
C ASN A 238 -9.77 -8.00 9.26
N ASP A 239 -10.78 -7.73 8.46
CA ASP A 239 -11.12 -8.51 7.28
C ASP A 239 -10.91 -7.70 6.00
N SER A 240 -9.67 -7.66 5.51
CA SER A 240 -9.37 -7.13 4.19
C SER A 240 -9.61 -8.21 3.13
N ARG A 241 -10.77 -8.17 2.49
CA ARG A 241 -11.16 -9.12 1.44
C ARG A 241 -10.39 -8.84 0.15
N ARG A 242 -9.65 -9.81 -0.34
CA ARG A 242 -8.93 -9.69 -1.59
C ARG A 242 -9.91 -9.71 -2.77
N GLN A 243 -9.83 -8.71 -3.64
CA GLN A 243 -10.75 -8.55 -4.78
C GLN A 243 -10.22 -9.17 -6.09
N SER A 244 -8.93 -9.41 -6.16
CA SER A 244 -8.30 -10.01 -7.35
C SER A 244 -6.96 -10.65 -7.01
N VAL A 245 -6.53 -11.57 -7.88
CA VAL A 245 -5.16 -12.07 -7.95
C VAL A 245 -4.65 -11.92 -9.36
N SER A 246 -3.39 -11.48 -9.51
CA SER A 246 -2.77 -11.27 -10.82
C SER A 246 -1.28 -11.52 -10.77
N VAL A 247 -0.73 -11.72 -11.96
CA VAL A 247 0.70 -11.79 -12.23
C VAL A 247 1.00 -10.81 -13.34
N GLU A 248 2.04 -9.99 -13.19
CA GLU A 248 2.47 -9.07 -14.24
C GLU A 248 4.00 -9.03 -14.32
N ASN A 249 4.53 -8.94 -15.53
CA ASN A 249 5.95 -8.83 -15.81
C ASN A 249 6.25 -7.57 -16.63
N THR A 250 7.25 -6.80 -16.21
CA THR A 250 7.87 -5.77 -17.03
C THR A 250 9.06 -6.40 -17.76
N TYR A 251 9.05 -6.37 -19.07
CA TYR A 251 10.10 -6.99 -19.89
C TYR A 251 11.27 -6.01 -20.08
N ASP A 252 12.49 -6.56 -20.13
CA ASP A 252 13.72 -5.78 -20.30
C ASP A 252 13.75 -5.04 -21.66
N THR A 253 13.21 -5.70 -22.70
CA THR A 253 12.95 -5.13 -24.03
C THR A 253 11.45 -5.17 -24.27
N ASP A 254 10.91 -4.13 -24.93
CA ASP A 254 9.49 -4.11 -25.27
C ASP A 254 9.15 -5.23 -26.24
N LEU A 255 8.04 -5.93 -25.98
CA LEU A 255 7.50 -6.94 -26.90
C LEU A 255 6.98 -6.22 -28.15
N PRO A 256 7.50 -6.54 -29.35
CA PRO A 256 7.26 -5.69 -30.53
C PRO A 256 5.81 -5.76 -31.03
N ASP A 257 5.15 -6.90 -30.89
CA ASP A 257 3.85 -7.20 -31.48
C ASP A 257 3.01 -8.15 -30.63
N LEU A 258 1.83 -8.50 -31.13
CA LEU A 258 0.91 -9.42 -30.46
C LEU A 258 1.49 -10.84 -30.35
N ALA A 259 2.22 -11.32 -31.36
CA ALA A 259 2.78 -12.67 -31.36
C ALA A 259 3.77 -12.84 -30.21
N ALA A 260 4.70 -11.88 -30.05
CA ALA A 260 5.63 -11.84 -28.93
C ALA A 260 4.94 -11.76 -27.56
N CYS A 261 3.79 -11.09 -27.49
CA CYS A 261 2.98 -11.05 -26.25
C CYS A 261 2.31 -12.40 -25.95
N LEU A 262 1.79 -13.07 -26.95
CA LEU A 262 1.14 -14.40 -26.81
C LEU A 262 2.14 -15.46 -26.32
N GLU A 263 3.38 -15.43 -26.77
CA GLU A 263 4.44 -16.32 -26.29
C GLU A 263 4.72 -16.23 -24.77
N LYS A 264 4.32 -15.13 -24.13
CA LYS A 264 4.53 -14.92 -22.68
C LYS A 264 3.36 -15.40 -21.82
N LEU A 265 2.22 -15.73 -22.43
CA LEU A 265 1.01 -16.12 -21.68
C LEU A 265 1.16 -17.44 -20.91
N PRO A 266 1.77 -18.51 -21.47
CA PRO A 266 1.90 -19.78 -20.74
C PRO A 266 2.58 -19.62 -19.38
N ASP A 267 3.73 -18.93 -19.30
CA ASP A 267 4.49 -18.71 -18.07
C ASP A 267 3.69 -17.87 -17.04
N LEU A 268 2.98 -16.85 -17.55
CA LEU A 268 2.12 -16.02 -16.69
C LEU A 268 0.95 -16.85 -16.14
N LEU A 269 0.36 -17.71 -16.97
CA LEU A 269 -0.78 -18.56 -16.58
C LEU A 269 -0.38 -19.62 -15.55
N GLU A 270 0.79 -20.24 -15.71
CA GLU A 270 1.34 -21.18 -14.73
C GLU A 270 1.55 -20.49 -13.38
N THR A 271 2.19 -19.32 -13.39
CA THR A 271 2.42 -18.52 -12.17
C THR A 271 1.10 -18.08 -11.52
N LEU A 272 0.10 -17.66 -12.32
CA LEU A 272 -1.22 -17.28 -11.83
C LEU A 272 -1.94 -18.47 -11.20
N SER A 273 -1.89 -19.64 -11.85
CA SER A 273 -2.48 -20.89 -11.35
C SER A 273 -1.89 -21.29 -9.99
N GLY A 274 -0.57 -21.20 -9.85
CA GLY A 274 0.11 -21.44 -8.58
C GLY A 274 -0.29 -20.45 -7.47
N ARG A 275 -0.57 -19.17 -7.82
CA ARG A 275 -1.10 -18.19 -6.86
C ARG A 275 -2.54 -18.48 -6.45
N MET A 276 -3.35 -18.94 -7.39
CA MET A 276 -4.77 -19.30 -7.16
C MET A 276 -4.89 -20.52 -6.25
N ALA A 277 -4.08 -21.56 -6.48
CA ALA A 277 -4.08 -22.77 -5.65
C ALA A 277 -3.86 -22.49 -4.17
N ARG A 278 -3.05 -21.49 -3.83
CA ARG A 278 -2.81 -21.07 -2.43
C ARG A 278 -4.01 -20.41 -1.76
N MET A 279 -5.04 -20.07 -2.53
CA MET A 279 -6.27 -19.40 -2.05
C MET A 279 -7.50 -20.29 -2.19
N GLU A 280 -7.30 -21.55 -2.57
CA GLU A 280 -8.37 -22.53 -2.66
C GLU A 280 -9.13 -22.67 -1.32
N GLY A 281 -10.44 -22.81 -1.40
CA GLY A 281 -11.30 -22.86 -0.21
C GLY A 281 -11.62 -21.50 0.44
N GLN A 282 -10.89 -20.43 0.11
CA GLN A 282 -11.16 -19.08 0.62
C GLN A 282 -11.89 -18.20 -0.41
N TYR A 283 -11.53 -18.33 -1.68
CA TYR A 283 -12.05 -17.52 -2.78
C TYR A 283 -12.48 -18.38 -3.98
N ARG A 284 -13.56 -17.96 -4.63
CA ARG A 284 -13.95 -18.48 -5.95
C ARG A 284 -13.42 -17.53 -7.03
N PRO A 285 -12.68 -18.05 -8.04
CA PRO A 285 -12.25 -17.25 -9.17
C PRO A 285 -13.44 -16.74 -9.98
N GLY A 286 -13.43 -15.45 -10.29
CA GLY A 286 -14.42 -14.75 -11.09
C GLY A 286 -13.92 -14.44 -12.49
N LYS A 287 -14.16 -13.19 -12.95
CA LYS A 287 -13.81 -12.72 -14.29
C LYS A 287 -12.29 -12.70 -14.51
N PRO A 288 -11.80 -13.29 -15.61
CA PRO A 288 -10.41 -13.08 -16.03
C PRO A 288 -10.20 -11.66 -16.55
N PHE A 289 -8.98 -11.17 -16.44
CA PHE A 289 -8.57 -9.91 -17.04
C PHE A 289 -7.14 -9.95 -17.55
N VAL A 290 -6.86 -9.10 -18.54
CA VAL A 290 -5.53 -8.85 -19.07
C VAL A 290 -5.21 -7.36 -18.88
N LYS A 291 -3.99 -7.06 -18.48
CA LYS A 291 -3.42 -5.72 -18.35
C LYS A 291 -2.27 -5.58 -19.33
N VAL A 292 -2.33 -4.59 -20.20
CA VAL A 292 -1.26 -4.24 -21.13
C VAL A 292 -0.80 -2.82 -20.87
N LYS A 293 0.50 -2.64 -20.66
CA LYS A 293 1.14 -1.34 -20.61
C LYS A 293 2.09 -1.22 -21.77
N PHE A 294 1.85 -0.25 -22.63
CA PHE A 294 2.64 -0.01 -23.83
C PHE A 294 3.97 0.70 -23.51
N HIS A 295 4.85 0.78 -24.49
CA HIS A 295 6.18 1.38 -24.36
C HIS A 295 6.13 2.88 -23.97
N ASP A 296 5.07 3.58 -24.37
CA ASP A 296 4.82 4.99 -24.08
C ASP A 296 4.09 5.20 -22.72
N PHE A 297 4.03 4.17 -21.88
CA PHE A 297 3.37 4.12 -20.58
C PHE A 297 1.84 4.25 -20.61
N THR A 298 1.19 4.38 -21.76
CA THR A 298 -0.26 4.19 -21.85
C THR A 298 -0.62 2.77 -21.45
N GLN A 299 -1.75 2.60 -20.77
CA GLN A 299 -2.13 1.26 -20.30
C GLN A 299 -3.62 1.01 -20.52
N THR A 300 -3.95 -0.25 -20.73
CA THR A 300 -5.32 -0.73 -20.78
C THR A 300 -5.48 -1.99 -19.93
N THR A 301 -6.67 -2.15 -19.35
CA THR A 301 -7.08 -3.40 -18.70
C THR A 301 -8.40 -3.83 -19.32
N LEU A 302 -8.49 -5.09 -19.72
CA LEU A 302 -9.70 -5.68 -20.26
C LEU A 302 -10.11 -6.87 -19.39
N GLU A 303 -11.34 -6.87 -18.91
CA GLU A 303 -11.95 -8.00 -18.21
C GLU A 303 -13.23 -8.44 -18.93
N GLN A 304 -13.55 -9.74 -18.89
CA GLN A 304 -14.71 -10.28 -19.56
C GLN A 304 -15.49 -11.23 -18.66
N SER A 305 -16.80 -11.00 -18.56
CA SER A 305 -17.72 -11.91 -17.88
C SER A 305 -17.97 -13.15 -18.74
N GLY A 306 -18.03 -14.32 -18.09
CA GLY A 306 -18.33 -15.58 -18.79
C GLY A 306 -17.15 -16.16 -19.59
N ALA A 307 -16.02 -15.47 -19.70
CA ALA A 307 -14.82 -16.03 -20.33
C ALA A 307 -14.20 -17.13 -19.45
N GLY A 308 -13.60 -18.13 -20.09
CA GLY A 308 -12.78 -19.13 -19.44
C GLY A 308 -11.53 -18.54 -18.79
N ARG A 309 -10.79 -19.38 -18.09
CA ARG A 309 -9.50 -19.03 -17.46
C ARG A 309 -8.37 -19.90 -18.02
N ASP A 310 -8.61 -20.53 -19.14
CA ASP A 310 -7.66 -21.29 -19.93
C ASP A 310 -6.82 -20.36 -20.84
N LEU A 311 -5.79 -20.91 -21.43
CA LEU A 311 -4.87 -20.17 -22.30
C LEU A 311 -5.61 -19.46 -23.44
N GLY A 312 -6.51 -20.14 -24.15
CA GLY A 312 -7.24 -19.58 -25.29
C GLY A 312 -8.11 -18.37 -24.90
N SER A 313 -8.71 -18.39 -23.70
CA SER A 313 -9.47 -17.25 -23.17
C SER A 313 -8.57 -16.04 -22.92
N TYR A 314 -7.36 -16.23 -22.35
CA TYR A 314 -6.40 -15.15 -22.17
C TYR A 314 -5.81 -14.65 -23.48
N GLU A 315 -5.59 -15.52 -24.48
CA GLU A 315 -5.14 -15.13 -25.83
C GLU A 315 -6.15 -14.19 -26.50
N GLN A 316 -7.44 -14.51 -26.43
CA GLN A 316 -8.51 -13.66 -26.97
C GLN A 316 -8.58 -12.31 -26.26
N LEU A 317 -8.51 -12.30 -24.93
CA LEU A 317 -8.50 -11.06 -24.14
C LEU A 317 -7.27 -10.21 -24.45
N LEU A 318 -6.11 -10.84 -24.61
CA LEU A 318 -4.86 -10.14 -24.94
C LEU A 318 -4.93 -9.52 -26.34
N ALA A 319 -5.42 -10.25 -27.33
CA ALA A 319 -5.57 -9.72 -28.69
C ALA A 319 -6.46 -8.47 -28.71
N GLN A 320 -7.60 -8.50 -28.00
CA GLN A 320 -8.49 -7.36 -27.88
C GLN A 320 -7.85 -6.20 -27.10
N ALA A 321 -7.14 -6.48 -25.99
CA ALA A 321 -6.45 -5.45 -25.21
C ALA A 321 -5.30 -4.81 -26.01
N PHE A 322 -4.53 -5.62 -26.74
CA PHE A 322 -3.45 -5.16 -27.61
C PHE A 322 -3.96 -4.23 -28.72
N ALA A 323 -5.07 -4.59 -29.38
CA ALA A 323 -5.68 -3.82 -30.46
C ALA A 323 -6.10 -2.39 -30.02
N ARG A 324 -6.32 -2.15 -28.73
CA ARG A 324 -6.64 -0.81 -28.20
C ARG A 324 -5.50 0.20 -28.32
N GLY A 325 -4.26 -0.26 -28.38
CA GLY A 325 -3.09 0.60 -28.53
C GLY A 325 -2.24 0.30 -29.75
N GLY A 326 -2.12 -0.97 -30.15
CA GLY A 326 -1.37 -1.42 -31.32
C GLY A 326 0.12 -1.02 -31.31
N LYS A 327 0.73 -1.00 -30.13
CA LYS A 327 2.10 -0.51 -29.89
C LYS A 327 2.93 -1.58 -29.20
N PRO A 328 4.29 -1.51 -29.25
CA PRO A 328 5.14 -2.38 -28.47
C PRO A 328 4.77 -2.37 -26.98
N VAL A 329 4.80 -3.54 -26.34
CA VAL A 329 4.33 -3.76 -24.97
C VAL A 329 5.50 -3.82 -23.99
N ARG A 330 5.48 -2.95 -23.00
CA ARG A 330 6.45 -2.86 -21.91
C ARG A 330 6.15 -3.84 -20.77
N LEU A 331 4.86 -3.97 -20.41
CA LEU A 331 4.40 -4.82 -19.32
C LEU A 331 3.15 -5.57 -19.76
N LEU A 332 3.14 -6.85 -19.48
CA LEU A 332 1.99 -7.71 -19.65
C LEU A 332 1.61 -8.35 -18.31
N GLY A 333 0.32 -8.35 -17.99
CA GLY A 333 -0.21 -9.00 -16.81
C GLY A 333 -1.53 -9.70 -17.10
N ILE A 334 -1.77 -10.78 -16.37
CA ILE A 334 -3.04 -11.51 -16.37
C ILE A 334 -3.52 -11.70 -14.94
N GLY A 335 -4.82 -11.85 -14.75
CA GLY A 335 -5.39 -12.06 -13.44
C GLY A 335 -6.85 -12.46 -13.48
N VAL A 336 -7.40 -12.70 -12.29
CA VAL A 336 -8.83 -12.99 -12.09
C VAL A 336 -9.39 -12.15 -10.95
N ARG A 337 -10.65 -11.75 -11.06
CA ARG A 337 -11.41 -11.22 -9.93
C ARG A 337 -11.68 -12.36 -8.96
N LEU A 338 -11.87 -12.03 -7.70
CA LEU A 338 -12.13 -13.01 -6.64
C LEU A 338 -13.47 -12.73 -5.98
N HIS A 339 -14.21 -13.79 -5.67
CA HIS A 339 -15.40 -13.77 -4.84
C HIS A 339 -15.09 -14.48 -3.53
N ASP A 340 -15.24 -13.79 -2.41
CA ASP A 340 -15.02 -14.34 -1.08
C ASP A 340 -16.14 -15.33 -0.76
N LEU A 341 -15.77 -16.57 -0.45
CA LEU A 341 -16.74 -17.63 -0.11
C LEU A 341 -17.41 -17.40 1.23
N ARG A 342 -16.76 -16.70 2.16
CA ARG A 342 -17.34 -16.34 3.47
C ARG A 342 -18.53 -15.39 3.33
N ALA A 343 -18.45 -14.44 2.39
CA ALA A 343 -19.55 -13.51 2.11
C ALA A 343 -20.81 -14.21 1.61
N ALA A 344 -20.68 -15.34 0.91
CA ALA A 344 -21.80 -16.14 0.45
C ALA A 344 -22.52 -16.88 1.61
N HIS A 345 -21.76 -17.30 2.62
CA HIS A 345 -22.35 -17.92 3.82
C HIS A 345 -23.11 -16.90 4.69
N GLU A 346 -22.53 -15.72 4.91
CA GLU A 346 -23.21 -14.64 5.66
C GLU A 346 -24.54 -14.22 5.02
N GLN A 347 -24.61 -14.21 3.69
CA GLN A 347 -25.85 -13.86 2.97
C GLN A 347 -26.93 -14.95 3.06
N LEU A 348 -26.54 -16.21 3.12
CA LEU A 348 -27.47 -17.34 3.32
C LEU A 348 -28.04 -17.37 4.75
N GLU A 349 -27.22 -17.05 5.77
CA GLU A 349 -27.68 -16.97 7.17
C GLU A 349 -28.68 -15.81 7.40
N LEU A 350 -28.56 -14.72 6.67
CA LEU A 350 -29.51 -13.59 6.73
C LEU A 350 -30.90 -13.94 6.17
N PHE A 351 -31.01 -14.92 5.28
CA PHE A 351 -32.27 -15.39 4.69
C PHE A 351 -32.85 -16.62 5.37
N SER A 352 -32.15 -17.20 6.36
CA SER A 352 -32.58 -18.37 7.12
C SER A 352 -33.07 -18.06 8.55
N ARG A 353 -33.29 -16.78 8.87
CA ARG A 353 -33.90 -16.31 10.13
C ARG A 353 -35.30 -15.76 9.91
#